data_da7e57bdea7a6c228552143d65e7f3a5
#
_entry.id   da7e57bdea7a6c228552143d65e7f3a5
#
_cell.length_a   1.000
_cell.length_b   1.000
_cell.length_c   1.000
_cell.angle_alpha   90.00
_cell.angle_beta   90.00
_cell.angle_gamma   90.00
#
_symmetry.space_group_name_H-M   'P 1'
#
loop_
_entity.id
_entity.type
_entity.pdbx_description
1 polymer ?
#
loop_
_entity_poly.entity_id
_entity_poly.type
_entity_poly.pdbx_seq_one_letter_code
_entity_poly.pdbx_strand_id
1 'polypeptide(L)'
;MQKIITNSSLDEENIETDFKSINPDLIIIFGSVSKFLAGVNYFRALQKLFPNSSVIGCTTAGEISNYGVHDETLVVNAIQFESIRFKVEYSLINGMNDSFNSGKILSDKLNALDLKAIFLIGQGVEINGS
;
A
#
# COMPACT_ATOMS: atom_id res chain seq x y z
N MET A 1 -1.39 0.56 13.71
CA MET A 1 -0.07 1.10 14.13
C MET A 1 0.66 1.58 12.89
N GLN A 2 1.34 2.72 12.97
CA GLN A 2 2.15 3.27 11.87
C GLN A 2 3.62 3.17 12.25
N LYS A 3 4.46 2.67 11.35
CA LYS A 3 5.91 2.71 11.48
C LYS A 3 6.54 3.39 10.27
N ILE A 4 7.55 4.20 10.54
CA ILE A 4 8.34 4.89 9.54
C ILE A 4 9.71 4.25 9.49
N ILE A 5 10.09 3.88 8.28
CA ILE A 5 11.42 3.37 8.00
C ILE A 5 12.18 4.45 7.24
N THR A 6 13.09 5.10 7.92
CA THR A 6 13.92 6.15 7.34
C THR A 6 15.19 5.64 6.66
N ASN A 7 15.59 4.40 6.92
CA ASN A 7 16.80 3.80 6.36
C ASN A 7 16.51 2.86 5.18
N SER A 8 17.49 2.74 4.30
CA SER A 8 17.46 1.99 3.04
C SER A 8 17.34 0.48 3.17
N SER A 9 17.39 -0.07 4.36
CA SER A 9 17.11 -1.47 4.65
C SER A 9 15.82 -1.58 5.45
N LEU A 10 14.86 -2.31 4.93
CA LEU A 10 13.91 -2.99 5.78
C LEU A 10 14.75 -3.92 6.66
N ASP A 11 15.02 -3.49 7.88
CA ASP A 11 15.50 -4.37 8.90
C ASP A 11 14.32 -5.28 9.26
N GLU A 12 14.32 -6.47 8.67
CA GLU A 12 13.22 -7.44 8.85
C GLU A 12 12.98 -7.73 10.33
N GLU A 13 14.03 -7.75 11.16
CA GLU A 13 13.92 -7.96 12.60
C GLU A 13 13.19 -6.82 13.31
N ASN A 14 13.47 -5.59 12.92
CA ASN A 14 12.81 -4.42 13.51
C ASN A 14 11.34 -4.32 13.09
N ILE A 15 11.01 -4.57 11.83
CA ILE A 15 9.62 -4.57 11.37
C ILE A 15 8.82 -5.69 12.02
N GLU A 16 9.37 -6.89 12.07
CA GLU A 16 8.73 -8.02 12.73
C GLU A 16 8.47 -7.69 14.20
N THR A 17 9.48 -7.16 14.89
CA THR A 17 9.36 -6.80 16.31
C THR A 17 8.32 -5.70 16.54
N ASP A 18 8.32 -4.66 15.71
CA ASP A 18 7.42 -3.52 15.88
C ASP A 18 5.97 -3.81 15.52
N PHE A 19 5.74 -4.70 14.55
CA PHE A 19 4.39 -5.10 14.16
C PHE A 19 3.92 -6.42 14.80
N LYS A 20 4.78 -7.09 15.56
CA LYS A 20 4.47 -8.38 16.19
C LYS A 20 3.34 -8.29 17.23
N SER A 21 3.13 -7.11 17.81
CA SER A 21 2.05 -6.86 18.76
C SER A 21 0.66 -6.77 18.10
N ILE A 22 0.64 -6.57 16.78
CA ILE A 22 -0.56 -6.57 15.96
C ILE A 22 -0.41 -7.67 14.90
N ASN A 23 -1.49 -8.36 14.64
CA ASN A 23 -1.58 -9.27 13.51
C ASN A 23 -2.26 -8.49 12.37
N PRO A 24 -1.50 -7.80 11.50
CA PRO A 24 -2.10 -6.86 10.56
C PRO A 24 -2.90 -7.59 9.49
N ASP A 25 -4.06 -7.05 9.16
CA ASP A 25 -4.87 -7.50 8.04
C ASP A 25 -4.45 -6.80 6.73
N LEU A 26 -4.07 -5.52 6.86
CA LEU A 26 -3.67 -4.67 5.74
C LEU A 26 -2.37 -3.94 6.08
N ILE A 27 -1.43 -3.96 5.14
CA ILE A 27 -0.19 -3.18 5.20
C ILE A 27 -0.16 -2.23 4.01
N ILE A 28 0.03 -0.94 4.28
CA ILE A 28 0.14 0.09 3.26
C ILE A 28 1.55 0.67 3.27
N ILE A 29 2.20 0.72 2.11
CA ILE A 29 3.55 1.25 1.93
C ILE A 29 3.49 2.51 1.06
N PHE A 30 4.07 3.59 1.57
CA PHE A 30 4.36 4.79 0.80
C PHE A 30 5.86 5.03 0.81
N GLY A 31 6.46 5.34 -0.32
CA GLY A 31 7.89 5.59 -0.35
C GLY A 31 8.39 6.24 -1.63
N SER A 32 9.57 6.83 -1.55
CA SER A 32 10.19 7.44 -2.71
C SER A 32 10.54 6.41 -3.79
N VAL A 33 10.60 6.87 -5.03
CA VAL A 33 11.01 6.03 -6.18
C VAL A 33 12.39 5.42 -5.94
N SER A 34 13.33 6.19 -5.37
CA SER A 34 14.68 5.73 -5.06
C SER A 34 14.70 4.51 -4.14
N LYS A 35 13.81 4.46 -3.15
CA LYS A 35 13.69 3.32 -2.22
C LYS A 35 13.18 2.06 -2.93
N PHE A 36 12.16 2.19 -3.78
CA PHE A 36 11.65 1.04 -4.52
C PHE A 36 12.63 0.52 -5.59
N LEU A 37 13.48 1.39 -6.15
CA LEU A 37 14.52 1.02 -7.12
C LEU A 37 15.81 0.49 -6.48
N ALA A 38 15.99 0.63 -5.18
CA ALA A 38 17.21 0.18 -4.47
C ALA A 38 17.42 -1.35 -4.42
N GLY A 39 16.61 -2.12 -5.13
CA GLY A 39 16.75 -3.56 -5.28
C GLY A 39 16.07 -4.39 -4.18
N VAL A 40 15.53 -3.78 -3.15
CA VAL A 40 14.76 -4.46 -2.12
C VAL A 40 13.30 -4.55 -2.54
N ASN A 41 12.78 -5.76 -2.65
CA ASN A 41 11.36 -5.96 -2.90
C ASN A 41 10.58 -5.92 -1.58
N TYR A 42 10.20 -4.72 -1.16
CA TYR A 42 9.51 -4.47 0.10
C TYR A 42 8.16 -5.20 0.20
N PHE A 43 7.40 -5.28 -0.90
CA PHE A 43 6.13 -6.02 -0.93
C PHE A 43 6.35 -7.49 -0.60
N ARG A 44 7.36 -8.10 -1.23
CA ARG A 44 7.68 -9.52 -1.01
C ARG A 44 8.21 -9.77 0.39
N ALA A 45 9.05 -8.88 0.92
CA ALA A 45 9.57 -8.98 2.27
C ALA A 45 8.44 -8.93 3.31
N LEU A 46 7.55 -7.94 3.19
CA LEU A 46 6.40 -7.81 4.09
C LEU A 46 5.39 -8.96 3.95
N GLN A 47 5.16 -9.45 2.74
CA GLN A 47 4.29 -10.60 2.52
C GLN A 47 4.86 -11.89 3.13
N LYS A 48 6.19 -12.02 3.16
CA LYS A 48 6.86 -13.15 3.83
C LYS A 48 6.73 -13.08 5.35
N LEU A 49 6.88 -11.87 5.93
CA LEU A 49 6.74 -11.65 7.37
C LEU A 49 5.28 -11.78 7.84
N PHE A 50 4.35 -11.32 7.03
CA PHE A 50 2.91 -11.28 7.32
C PHE A 50 2.10 -11.96 6.21
N PRO A 51 2.15 -13.30 6.13
CA PRO A 51 1.59 -14.04 4.99
C PRO A 51 0.06 -13.92 4.86
N ASN A 52 -0.63 -13.58 5.93
CA ASN A 52 -2.08 -13.41 5.96
C ASN A 52 -2.52 -11.97 5.68
N SER A 53 -1.59 -11.02 5.60
CA SER A 53 -1.89 -9.61 5.34
C SER A 53 -1.96 -9.32 3.85
N SER A 54 -2.86 -8.42 3.46
CA SER A 54 -2.78 -7.77 2.15
C SER A 54 -1.74 -6.66 2.19
N VAL A 55 -0.87 -6.58 1.18
CA VAL A 55 0.14 -5.53 1.09
C VAL A 55 -0.14 -4.70 -0.16
N ILE A 56 -0.37 -3.40 0.02
CA ILE A 56 -0.59 -2.43 -1.06
C ILE A 56 0.32 -1.21 -0.87
N GLY A 57 0.49 -0.41 -1.89
CA GLY A 57 1.25 0.83 -1.78
C GLY A 57 1.61 1.45 -3.10
N CYS A 58 2.26 2.59 -3.04
CA CYS A 58 2.73 3.32 -4.21
C CYS A 58 3.97 4.15 -3.90
N THR A 59 4.61 4.62 -4.98
CA THR A 59 5.63 5.67 -4.88
C THR A 59 4.99 7.01 -4.58
N THR A 60 5.71 7.85 -3.85
CA THR A 60 5.28 9.19 -3.43
C THR A 60 6.41 10.20 -3.70
N ALA A 61 6.03 11.47 -3.80
CA ALA A 61 6.98 12.60 -3.94
C ALA A 61 7.47 13.15 -2.59
N GLY A 62 6.93 12.63 -1.50
CA GLY A 62 7.29 12.94 -0.12
C GLY A 62 6.38 12.16 0.80
N GLU A 63 6.93 11.68 1.91
CA GLU A 63 6.23 10.83 2.86
C GLU A 63 5.84 11.64 4.09
N ILE A 64 4.60 11.44 4.54
CA ILE A 64 4.07 12.07 5.76
C ILE A 64 3.98 11.03 6.86
N SER A 65 4.51 11.37 7.99
CA SER A 65 4.50 10.54 9.18
C SER A 65 4.08 11.32 10.42
N ASN A 66 3.98 10.64 11.56
CA ASN A 66 3.77 11.27 12.85
C ASN A 66 4.91 12.22 13.27
N TYR A 67 6.06 12.16 12.60
CA TYR A 67 7.25 12.98 12.89
C TYR A 67 7.46 14.11 11.87
N GLY A 68 6.57 14.27 10.90
CA GLY A 68 6.63 15.32 9.88
C GLY A 68 6.65 14.81 8.45
N VAL A 69 7.09 15.68 7.56
CA VAL A 69 7.28 15.40 6.13
C VAL A 69 8.73 15.02 5.89
N HIS A 70 8.93 13.97 5.11
CA HIS A 70 10.24 13.42 4.80
C HIS A 70 10.38 13.17 3.31
N ASP A 71 11.60 13.28 2.80
CA ASP A 71 11.99 12.89 1.46
C ASP A 71 12.86 11.63 1.51
N GLU A 72 12.84 10.87 0.43
CA GLU A 72 13.66 9.66 0.27
C GLU A 72 13.49 8.63 1.39
N THR A 73 12.29 8.50 1.91
CA THR A 73 11.95 7.58 2.99
C THR A 73 11.00 6.48 2.54
N LEU A 74 10.66 5.60 3.45
CA LEU A 74 9.61 4.61 3.31
C LEU A 74 8.75 4.65 4.58
N VAL A 75 7.45 4.82 4.39
CA VAL A 75 6.46 4.78 5.48
C VAL A 75 5.63 3.52 5.34
N VAL A 76 5.61 2.70 6.36
CA VAL A 76 4.82 1.46 6.42
C VAL A 76 3.76 1.60 7.48
N ASN A 77 2.51 1.38 7.10
CA ASN A 77 1.36 1.40 7.98
C ASN A 77 0.79 0.00 8.09
N ALA A 78 0.76 -0.55 9.29
CA ALA A 78 0.13 -1.84 9.57
C ALA A 78 -1.21 -1.60 10.27
N ILE A 79 -2.26 -2.20 9.74
CA ILE A 79 -3.64 -2.01 10.17
C ILE A 79 -4.23 -3.36 10.52
N GLN A 80 -4.77 -3.48 11.72
CA GLN A 80 -5.61 -4.58 12.14
C GLN A 80 -7.05 -4.08 12.27
N PHE A 81 -8.00 -4.78 11.66
CA PHE A 81 -9.42 -4.45 11.72
C PHE A 81 -10.11 -5.31 12.78
N GLU A 82 -10.88 -4.69 13.66
CA GLU A 82 -11.66 -5.42 14.69
C GLU A 82 -13.01 -5.92 14.16
N SER A 83 -13.67 -5.12 13.32
CA SER A 83 -15.04 -5.40 12.88
C SER A 83 -15.31 -5.06 11.42
N ILE A 84 -14.33 -4.57 10.69
CA ILE A 84 -14.44 -4.19 9.28
C ILE A 84 -14.04 -5.38 8.41
N ARG A 85 -14.89 -5.73 7.47
CA ARG A 85 -14.52 -6.60 6.36
C ARG A 85 -13.95 -5.73 5.24
N PHE A 86 -12.85 -6.14 4.66
CA PHE A 86 -12.24 -5.45 3.53
C PHE A 86 -11.86 -6.44 2.43
N LYS A 87 -11.66 -5.93 1.24
CA LYS A 87 -11.21 -6.67 0.07
C LYS A 87 -10.22 -5.82 -0.71
N VAL A 88 -9.16 -6.43 -1.19
CA VAL A 88 -8.18 -5.78 -2.07
C VAL A 88 -8.32 -6.38 -3.47
N GLU A 89 -8.47 -5.50 -4.45
CA GLU A 89 -8.54 -5.88 -5.87
C GLU A 89 -7.62 -4.98 -6.68
N TYR A 90 -7.23 -5.47 -7.84
CA TYR A 90 -6.44 -4.69 -8.79
C TYR A 90 -6.89 -4.87 -10.23
N SER A 91 -6.59 -3.89 -11.05
CA SER A 91 -6.72 -3.93 -12.49
C SER A 91 -5.49 -3.32 -13.13
N LEU A 92 -5.00 -3.93 -14.20
CA LEU A 92 -3.92 -3.34 -14.99
C LEU A 92 -4.50 -2.26 -15.89
N ILE A 93 -3.74 -1.19 -16.08
CA ILE A 93 -4.10 -0.07 -16.98
C ILE A 93 -3.07 -0.04 -18.10
N ASN A 94 -3.53 -0.14 -19.34
CA ASN A 94 -2.70 -0.07 -20.54
C ASN A 94 -2.84 1.31 -21.21
N GLY A 95 -2.44 2.35 -20.47
CA GLY A 95 -2.51 3.74 -20.91
C GLY A 95 -3.85 4.41 -20.59
N MET A 96 -3.90 5.70 -20.88
CA MET A 96 -4.99 6.61 -20.49
C MET A 96 -6.36 6.19 -21.01
N ASN A 97 -6.44 5.65 -22.22
CA ASN A 97 -7.70 5.23 -22.85
C ASN A 97 -8.35 4.02 -22.17
N ASP A 98 -7.58 3.24 -21.40
CA ASP A 98 -8.07 2.05 -20.70
C ASP A 98 -8.56 2.36 -19.27
N SER A 99 -8.42 3.59 -18.82
CA SER A 99 -8.74 4.00 -17.44
C SER A 99 -10.18 3.70 -17.06
N PHE A 100 -11.13 4.05 -17.96
CA PHE A 100 -12.54 3.81 -17.73
C PHE A 100 -12.87 2.31 -17.60
N ASN A 101 -12.33 1.49 -18.51
CA ASN A 101 -12.55 0.04 -18.50
C ASN A 101 -11.95 -0.60 -17.25
N SER A 102 -10.73 -0.21 -16.86
CA SER A 102 -10.07 -0.67 -15.64
C SER A 102 -10.85 -0.29 -14.38
N GLY A 103 -11.39 0.92 -14.34
CA GLY A 103 -12.28 1.38 -13.26
C GLY A 103 -13.57 0.57 -13.18
N LYS A 104 -14.18 0.24 -14.32
CA LYS A 104 -15.36 -0.62 -14.38
C LYS A 104 -15.07 -2.03 -13.87
N ILE A 105 -13.96 -2.63 -14.28
CA ILE A 105 -13.53 -3.95 -13.79
C ILE A 105 -13.36 -3.94 -12.26
N LEU A 106 -12.73 -2.89 -11.69
CA LEU A 106 -12.59 -2.76 -10.24
C LEU A 106 -13.94 -2.58 -9.56
N SER A 107 -14.82 -1.76 -10.12
CA SER A 107 -16.18 -1.56 -9.60
C SER A 107 -16.95 -2.87 -9.53
N ASP A 108 -16.93 -3.66 -10.60
CA ASP A 108 -17.62 -4.95 -10.67
C ASP A 108 -17.05 -5.94 -9.63
N LYS A 109 -15.73 -5.94 -9.43
CA LYS A 109 -15.07 -6.80 -8.44
C LYS A 109 -15.34 -6.40 -6.99
N LEU A 110 -15.45 -5.09 -6.73
CA LEU A 110 -15.62 -4.53 -5.38
C LEU A 110 -17.09 -4.32 -5.00
N ASN A 111 -18.02 -4.51 -5.94
CA ASN A 111 -19.43 -4.29 -5.69
C ASN A 111 -19.97 -5.23 -4.61
N ALA A 112 -20.46 -4.64 -3.52
CA ALA A 112 -21.09 -5.34 -2.41
C ALA A 112 -22.21 -4.48 -1.80
N LEU A 113 -23.28 -5.12 -1.33
CA LEU A 113 -24.45 -4.43 -0.78
C LEU A 113 -24.10 -3.59 0.47
N ASP A 114 -23.08 -3.97 1.20
CA ASP A 114 -22.63 -3.32 2.43
C ASP A 114 -21.36 -2.47 2.23
N LEU A 115 -20.98 -2.18 0.99
CA LEU A 115 -19.83 -1.33 0.68
C LEU A 115 -20.00 0.07 1.29
N LYS A 116 -19.02 0.53 2.07
CA LYS A 116 -19.05 1.83 2.76
C LYS A 116 -18.01 2.80 2.19
N ALA A 117 -16.86 2.30 1.78
CA ALA A 117 -15.77 3.13 1.24
C ALA A 117 -14.89 2.32 0.29
N ILE A 118 -14.28 3.02 -0.65
CA ILE A 118 -13.23 2.50 -1.53
C ILE A 118 -12.01 3.39 -1.34
N PHE A 119 -10.87 2.77 -1.09
CA PHE A 119 -9.57 3.43 -1.13
C PHE A 119 -8.86 3.01 -2.41
N LEU A 120 -8.60 3.97 -3.29
CA LEU A 120 -8.01 3.74 -4.60
C LEU A 120 -6.58 4.29 -4.65
N ILE A 121 -5.64 3.44 -5.03
CA ILE A 121 -4.28 3.82 -5.40
C ILE A 121 -4.14 3.62 -6.90
N GLY A 122 -3.81 4.68 -7.62
CA GLY A 122 -3.61 4.65 -9.06
C GLY A 122 -2.29 5.26 -9.48
N GLN A 123 -1.89 4.99 -10.71
CA GLN A 123 -0.75 5.64 -11.33
C GLN A 123 -1.06 7.13 -11.50
N GLY A 124 -0.14 8.01 -11.11
CA GLY A 124 -0.36 9.47 -11.14
C GLY A 124 -0.26 10.11 -12.54
N VAL A 125 0.32 9.39 -13.49
CA VAL A 125 0.53 9.78 -14.89
C VAL A 125 -0.09 8.71 -15.78
N GLU A 126 -0.56 9.01 -16.95
CA GLU A 126 -1.15 8.06 -17.91
C GLU A 126 -2.48 7.41 -17.48
N ILE A 127 -3.18 8.02 -16.52
CA ILE A 127 -4.57 7.67 -16.22
C ILE A 127 -5.47 8.90 -16.38
N ASN A 128 -6.71 8.65 -16.79
CA ASN A 128 -7.76 9.65 -16.79
C ASN A 128 -8.62 9.47 -15.53
N GLY A 129 -8.62 10.47 -14.66
CA GLY A 129 -9.38 10.45 -13.40
C GLY A 129 -10.80 11.02 -13.50
N SER A 130 -11.27 11.35 -14.72
CA SER A 130 -12.61 11.89 -14.95
C SER A 130 -13.65 10.83 -15.24
#